data_2f66fc5f9f2611766e88499d96f28585
#
_entry.id   2f66fc5f9f2611766e88499d96f28585
#
_cell.length_a   1.000
_cell.length_b   1.000
_cell.length_c   1.000
_cell.angle_alpha   90.00
_cell.angle_beta   90.00
_cell.angle_gamma   90.00
#
_symmetry.space_group_name_H-M   'P 1'
#
loop_
_entity.id
_entity.type
_entity.pdbx_description
1 polymer ?
#
loop_
_entity_poly.entity_id
_entity_poly.type
_entity_poly.pdbx_seq_one_letter_code
_entity_poly.pdbx_strand_id
1 'polypeptide(L)'
;MKKIGLFLLLGFSLSWLVSACQERQQERRKEVPLDSIVLSDPCILADRKTAMYYMTGTGGMLWKSKDLKLWEGPFHVAKTDSGSWMGPKPMIWAAELHPVSYTHLTLPTN
;
A
#
# COMPACT_ATOMS: atom_id res chain seq x y z
N MET A 1 24.08 0.56 -51.77
CA MET A 1 22.88 0.15 -51.05
C MET A 1 23.21 -0.59 -49.76
N LYS A 2 23.91 0.01 -48.79
CA LYS A 2 24.23 -0.64 -47.51
C LYS A 2 24.25 0.38 -46.33
N LYS A 3 23.24 1.24 -46.21
CA LYS A 3 23.16 2.20 -45.10
C LYS A 3 21.79 2.31 -44.42
N ILE A 4 20.86 1.37 -44.61
CA ILE A 4 19.52 1.41 -44.03
C ILE A 4 19.43 0.54 -42.76
N GLY A 5 20.40 -0.33 -42.49
CA GLY A 5 20.35 -1.26 -41.34
C GLY A 5 20.77 -0.71 -39.97
N LEU A 6 21.42 0.44 -39.95
CA LEU A 6 22.00 0.96 -38.70
C LEU A 6 21.04 1.87 -37.89
N PHE A 7 20.04 2.45 -38.52
CA PHE A 7 19.06 3.32 -37.85
C PHE A 7 17.95 2.60 -37.11
N LEU A 8 17.67 1.35 -37.46
CA LEU A 8 16.62 0.54 -36.80
C LEU A 8 17.05 -0.04 -35.44
N LEU A 9 18.33 -0.22 -35.21
CA LEU A 9 18.85 -0.77 -33.94
C LEU A 9 18.93 0.29 -32.82
N LEU A 10 19.08 1.56 -33.15
CA LEU A 10 19.12 2.64 -32.18
C LEU A 10 17.74 3.04 -31.63
N GLY A 11 16.67 2.79 -32.38
CA GLY A 11 15.30 3.08 -31.95
C GLY A 11 14.77 2.10 -30.89
N PHE A 12 15.24 0.87 -30.91
CA PHE A 12 14.75 -0.17 -29.99
C PHE A 12 15.32 -0.03 -28.56
N SER A 13 16.54 0.49 -28.41
CA SER A 13 17.16 0.65 -27.09
C SER A 13 16.60 1.82 -26.28
N LEU A 14 16.09 2.85 -26.95
CA LEU A 14 15.50 4.02 -26.28
C LEU A 14 14.12 3.72 -25.69
N SER A 15 13.34 2.83 -26.31
CA SER A 15 12.00 2.45 -25.84
C SER A 15 12.03 1.73 -24.50
N TRP A 16 13.06 0.94 -24.23
CA TRP A 16 13.19 0.21 -22.95
C TRP A 16 13.54 1.11 -21.77
N LEU A 17 14.31 2.17 -22.00
CA LEU A 17 14.69 3.12 -20.94
C LEU A 17 13.52 3.99 -20.49
N VAL A 18 12.64 4.36 -21.40
CA VAL A 18 11.45 5.16 -21.08
C VAL A 18 10.44 4.35 -20.26
N SER A 19 10.27 3.07 -20.59
CA SER A 19 9.35 2.19 -19.86
C SER A 19 9.78 1.95 -18.41
N ALA A 20 11.07 1.73 -18.17
CA ALA A 20 11.63 1.55 -16.83
C ALA A 20 11.56 2.80 -15.96
N CYS A 21 11.59 3.99 -16.57
CA CYS A 21 11.45 5.26 -15.86
C CYS A 21 9.99 5.54 -15.45
N GLN A 22 9.02 5.06 -16.24
CA GLN A 22 7.60 5.25 -16.01
C GLN A 22 7.09 4.35 -14.88
N GLU A 23 7.61 3.14 -14.74
CA GLU A 23 7.29 2.24 -13.63
C GLU A 23 7.80 2.76 -12.27
N ARG A 24 8.94 3.44 -12.23
CA ARG A 24 9.46 4.05 -10.99
C ARG A 24 8.69 5.29 -10.55
N GLN A 25 7.96 5.96 -11.42
CA GLN A 25 7.17 7.14 -11.06
C GLN A 25 5.81 6.78 -10.45
N GLN A 26 5.29 5.58 -10.72
CA GLN A 26 3.99 5.15 -10.22
C GLN A 26 4.02 4.73 -8.75
N GLU A 27 5.18 4.56 -8.16
CA GLU A 27 5.38 4.07 -6.80
C GLU A 27 5.73 5.14 -5.75
N ARG A 28 5.82 6.40 -6.12
CA ARG A 28 5.91 7.48 -5.13
C ARG A 28 4.54 7.75 -4.53
N ARG A 29 4.11 6.85 -3.68
CA ARG A 29 2.96 7.13 -2.82
C ARG A 29 3.31 8.32 -1.94
N LYS A 30 2.36 9.23 -1.83
CA LYS A 30 2.53 10.47 -1.11
C LYS A 30 2.74 10.17 0.38
N GLU A 31 3.97 10.35 0.84
CA GLU A 31 4.25 10.35 2.26
C GLU A 31 3.71 11.62 2.90
N VAL A 32 3.06 11.49 4.02
CA VAL A 32 2.51 12.60 4.79
C VAL A 32 3.07 12.58 6.21
N PRO A 33 3.31 13.73 6.83
CA PRO A 33 3.74 13.80 8.21
C PRO A 33 2.60 13.38 9.15
N LEU A 34 2.96 12.88 10.33
CA LEU A 34 2.00 12.37 11.31
C LEU A 34 0.93 13.39 11.71
N ASP A 35 1.30 14.64 11.84
CA ASP A 35 0.40 15.74 12.22
C ASP A 35 -0.66 16.07 11.16
N SER A 36 -0.47 15.59 9.93
CA SER A 36 -1.44 15.72 8.84
C SER A 36 -2.46 14.58 8.80
N ILE A 37 -2.30 13.56 9.63
CA ILE A 37 -3.19 12.39 9.67
C ILE A 37 -4.21 12.59 10.77
N VAL A 38 -5.47 12.79 10.39
CA VAL A 38 -6.60 12.84 11.33
C VAL A 38 -7.18 11.45 11.47
N LEU A 39 -7.02 10.84 12.64
CA LEU A 39 -7.46 9.47 12.90
C LEU A 39 -7.98 9.36 14.32
N SER A 40 -9.17 8.77 14.48
CA SER A 40 -9.74 8.45 15.79
C SER A 40 -9.35 7.03 16.19
N ASP A 41 -9.13 6.84 17.50
CA ASP A 41 -8.78 5.55 18.08
C ASP A 41 -7.58 4.88 17.40
N PRO A 42 -6.43 5.57 17.29
CA PRO A 42 -5.29 5.03 16.58
C PRO A 42 -4.68 3.83 17.30
N CYS A 43 -4.39 2.77 16.54
CA CYS A 43 -3.63 1.61 16.99
C CYS A 43 -2.35 1.52 16.16
N ILE A 44 -1.19 1.48 16.79
CA ILE A 44 0.11 1.37 16.14
C ILE A 44 0.75 0.03 16.49
N LEU A 45 1.15 -0.70 15.47
CA LEU A 45 1.89 -1.96 15.56
C LEU A 45 3.33 -1.76 15.06
N ALA A 46 4.32 -2.08 15.88
CA ALA A 46 5.71 -2.19 15.46
C ALA A 46 6.00 -3.63 15.02
N ASP A 47 6.21 -3.83 13.74
CA ASP A 47 6.56 -5.15 13.20
C ASP A 47 8.08 -5.29 13.07
N ARG A 48 8.65 -6.13 13.93
CA ARG A 48 10.09 -6.39 13.93
C ARG A 48 10.59 -7.16 12.71
N LYS A 49 9.72 -7.94 12.05
CA LYS A 49 10.10 -8.74 10.88
C LYS A 49 10.35 -7.87 9.67
N THR A 50 9.50 -6.87 9.47
CA THR A 50 9.59 -5.95 8.34
C THR A 50 10.33 -4.66 8.69
N ALA A 51 10.65 -4.43 9.96
CA ALA A 51 11.19 -3.17 10.49
C ALA A 51 10.31 -1.97 10.12
N MET A 52 9.00 -2.15 10.16
CA MET A 52 8.00 -1.16 9.80
C MET A 52 7.03 -0.92 10.95
N TYR A 53 6.47 0.26 10.98
CA TYR A 53 5.33 0.62 11.82
C TYR A 53 4.06 0.64 10.97
N TYR A 54 3.00 0.09 11.51
CA TYR A 54 1.68 0.10 10.89
C TYR A 54 0.72 0.82 11.82
N MET A 55 -0.14 1.65 11.26
CA MET A 55 -1.15 2.39 12.02
C MET A 55 -2.51 2.22 11.36
N THR A 56 -3.51 2.01 12.18
CA THR A 56 -4.91 1.99 11.79
C THR A 56 -5.76 2.66 12.87
N GLY A 57 -7.05 2.79 12.62
CA GLY A 57 -8.02 3.33 13.56
C GLY A 57 -9.43 3.26 12.99
N THR A 58 -10.30 4.09 13.50
CA THR A 58 -11.67 4.19 12.99
C THR A 58 -11.66 4.49 11.50
N GLY A 59 -12.45 3.72 10.73
CA GLY A 59 -12.47 3.73 9.28
C GLY A 59 -11.68 2.60 8.64
N GLY A 60 -10.82 1.88 9.40
CA GLY A 60 -10.10 0.69 8.94
C GLY A 60 -9.08 0.95 7.84
N MET A 61 -8.58 2.17 7.73
CA MET A 61 -7.51 2.52 6.81
C MET A 61 -6.17 2.15 7.44
N LEU A 62 -5.22 1.71 6.61
CA LEU A 62 -3.88 1.37 7.04
C LEU A 62 -2.87 2.41 6.57
N TRP A 63 -1.94 2.75 7.45
CA TRP A 63 -0.79 3.58 7.20
C TRP A 63 0.48 2.83 7.54
N LYS A 64 1.58 3.10 6.83
CA LYS A 64 2.89 2.49 7.07
C LYS A 64 3.95 3.54 7.25
N SER A 65 4.89 3.30 8.16
CA SER A 65 6.02 4.19 8.42
C SER A 65 7.29 3.40 8.76
N LYS A 66 8.44 3.98 8.45
CA LYS A 66 9.75 3.46 8.87
C LYS A 66 10.28 4.17 10.11
N ASP A 67 9.86 5.39 10.37
CA ASP A 67 10.47 6.30 11.34
C ASP A 67 9.46 6.96 12.29
N LEU A 68 8.17 6.64 12.16
CA LEU A 68 7.04 7.25 12.88
C LEU A 68 6.80 8.74 12.55
N LYS A 69 7.56 9.32 11.65
CA LYS A 69 7.44 10.74 11.26
C LYS A 69 6.69 10.91 9.95
N LEU A 70 7.10 10.14 8.93
CA LEU A 70 6.48 10.13 7.62
C LEU A 70 5.71 8.83 7.42
N TRP A 71 4.50 8.94 6.93
CA TRP A 71 3.55 7.85 6.77
C TRP A 71 3.07 7.74 5.33
N GLU A 72 3.16 6.54 4.80
CA GLU A 72 2.64 6.18 3.50
C GLU A 72 1.22 5.65 3.63
N GLY A 73 0.30 6.19 2.89
CA GLY A 73 -1.10 5.76 2.89
C GLY A 73 -2.07 6.89 2.49
N PRO A 74 -3.36 6.72 2.73
CA PRO A 74 -4.02 5.56 3.35
C PRO A 74 -4.18 4.37 2.39
N PHE A 75 -4.08 3.16 2.93
CA PHE A 75 -4.36 1.93 2.22
C PHE A 75 -5.72 1.38 2.63
N HIS A 76 -6.54 1.03 1.66
CA HIS A 76 -7.79 0.34 1.90
C HIS A 76 -7.53 -1.15 2.10
N VAL A 77 -7.52 -1.61 3.33
CA VAL A 77 -7.25 -3.01 3.67
C VAL A 77 -8.51 -3.82 3.98
N ALA A 78 -9.55 -3.15 4.44
CA ALA A 78 -10.83 -3.78 4.68
C ALA A 78 -11.65 -3.79 3.39
N LYS A 79 -11.90 -5.00 2.88
CA LYS A 79 -12.79 -5.24 1.75
C LYS A 79 -13.99 -6.02 2.25
N THR A 80 -15.18 -5.52 1.95
CA THR A 80 -16.41 -6.25 2.21
C THR A 80 -17.05 -6.63 0.90
N ASP A 81 -17.67 -7.80 0.89
CA ASP A 81 -18.55 -8.19 -0.19
C ASP A 81 -19.82 -7.35 -0.13
N SER A 82 -20.26 -6.84 -1.28
CA SER A 82 -21.53 -6.09 -1.40
C SER A 82 -22.77 -6.89 -0.98
N GLY A 83 -22.67 -8.22 -1.02
CA GLY A 83 -23.70 -9.15 -0.54
C GLY A 83 -23.62 -9.49 0.94
N SER A 84 -22.59 -9.02 1.67
CA SER A 84 -22.47 -9.27 3.09
C SER A 84 -23.44 -8.40 3.90
N TRP A 85 -23.74 -8.84 5.13
CA TRP A 85 -24.57 -8.06 6.06
C TRP A 85 -23.99 -6.67 6.40
N MET A 86 -22.68 -6.47 6.20
CA MET A 86 -22.01 -5.18 6.42
C MET A 86 -22.18 -4.19 5.27
N GLY A 87 -22.65 -4.66 4.12
CA GLY A 87 -22.82 -3.83 2.92
C GLY A 87 -21.50 -3.39 2.26
N PRO A 88 -21.57 -2.57 1.20
CA PRO A 88 -20.41 -2.18 0.40
C PRO A 88 -19.48 -1.17 1.09
N LYS A 89 -19.95 -0.50 2.15
CA LYS A 89 -19.19 0.48 2.92
C LYS A 89 -19.30 0.17 4.41
N PRO A 90 -18.52 -0.79 4.92
CA PRO A 90 -18.57 -1.14 6.34
C PRO A 90 -18.10 0.04 7.18
N MET A 91 -18.80 0.31 8.26
CA MET A 91 -18.32 1.19 9.30
C MET A 91 -17.41 0.37 10.21
N ILE A 92 -16.12 0.60 10.11
CA ILE A 92 -15.12 -0.03 10.98
C ILE A 92 -14.84 0.92 12.13
N TRP A 93 -15.06 0.42 13.33
CA TRP A 93 -14.89 1.19 14.55
C TRP A 93 -13.65 0.68 15.31
N ALA A 94 -12.76 1.59 15.73
CA ALA A 94 -11.59 1.28 16.56
C ALA A 94 -10.82 0.00 16.10
N ALA A 95 -10.41 -0.04 14.83
CA ALA A 95 -9.67 -1.18 14.29
C ALA A 95 -8.34 -1.39 15.01
N GLU A 96 -7.99 -2.64 15.30
CA GLU A 96 -6.73 -3.02 15.93
C GLU A 96 -5.86 -3.85 15.00
N LEU A 97 -4.55 -3.79 15.22
CA LEU A 97 -3.55 -4.55 14.50
C LEU A 97 -2.85 -5.52 15.46
N HIS A 98 -2.80 -6.79 15.06
CA HIS A 98 -2.08 -7.81 15.80
C HIS A 98 -1.10 -8.55 14.89
N PRO A 99 0.13 -8.85 15.36
CA PRO A 99 1.04 -9.68 14.62
C PRO A 99 0.50 -11.12 14.60
N VAL A 100 0.40 -11.71 13.41
CA VAL A 100 -0.01 -13.11 13.26
C VAL A 100 1.13 -13.93 12.68
N SER A 101 1.35 -15.10 13.26
CA SER A 101 2.36 -16.06 12.80
C SER A 101 1.84 -17.03 11.74
N TYR A 102 0.59 -16.88 11.31
CA TYR A 102 -0.06 -17.82 10.42
C TYR A 102 0.15 -17.46 8.94
N THR A 103 0.37 -18.46 8.12
CA THR A 103 0.33 -18.35 6.68
C THR A 103 -1.09 -18.36 6.10
N HIS A 104 -2.08 -18.67 6.94
CA HIS A 104 -3.50 -18.77 6.57
C HIS A 104 -4.36 -18.01 7.56
N LEU A 105 -5.24 -17.18 7.04
CA LEU A 105 -6.28 -16.54 7.84
C LEU A 105 -7.49 -17.49 7.90
N THR A 106 -7.70 -18.15 9.02
CA THR A 106 -8.94 -18.84 9.29
C THR A 106 -9.82 -17.95 10.13
N LEU A 107 -10.92 -17.47 9.55
CA LEU A 107 -11.96 -16.84 10.35
C LEU A 107 -12.64 -17.91 11.19
N PRO A 108 -12.86 -17.69 12.50
CA PRO A 108 -13.68 -18.60 13.29
C PRO A 108 -15.10 -18.57 12.71
N THR A 109 -15.49 -19.67 12.14
CA THR A 109 -16.90 -19.93 11.78
C THR A 109 -17.61 -20.43 13.02
N ASN A 110 -18.45 -19.59 13.61
CA ASN A 110 -19.45 -19.99 14.56
C ASN A 110 -20.67 -20.52 13.83
#